data_06a516cca9f07d797a1fc68e49bbf2df
#
_entry.id   06a516cca9f07d797a1fc68e49bbf2df
#
_cell.length_a   1.000
_cell.length_b   1.000
_cell.length_c   1.000
_cell.angle_alpha   90.00
_cell.angle_beta   90.00
_cell.angle_gamma   90.00
#
_symmetry.space_group_name_H-M   'P 1'
#
loop_
_entity.id
_entity.type
_entity.pdbx_description
1 polymer ?
#
loop_
_entity_poly.entity_id
_entity_poly.type
_entity_poly.pdbx_seq_one_letter_code
_entity_poly.pdbx_strand_id
1 'polypeptide(L)'
;MSLKHIFTAAMISAVLAVSSSKAEDANPAFDQKQTEAIEGIVKSYLLKNPEILREAIGELNKRQEAQAAEKRKEVLSSIYKEDTPFASSKGKLTVVEFFDYNCGYCRHAFNEVIKLADAEKDVRIVFVEFPILSEESRKASEIAIAAAKQGKYFEFHRALMAKSGPATEDKALKVASEIGLNLDQVKKDRASPETAQLIEKNLTLGTAMGVQGTPAFFVGDEAIPGAPDDLKQVLTTAVQQVRAKGCSVC
;
A
#
# COMPACT_ATOMS: atom_id res chain seq x y z
N MET A 1 -11.51 -74.48 -34.87
CA MET A 1 -10.60 -74.07 -35.95
C MET A 1 -10.38 -72.55 -35.73
N SER A 2 -9.36 -72.20 -35.04
CA SER A 2 -7.99 -71.83 -35.42
C SER A 2 -7.97 -70.62 -36.38
N LEU A 3 -7.54 -69.48 -35.91
CA LEU A 3 -6.34 -68.83 -36.42
C LEU A 3 -5.92 -67.62 -35.52
N LYS A 4 -4.72 -67.74 -34.94
CA LYS A 4 -3.99 -66.78 -34.22
C LYS A 4 -3.36 -65.77 -35.21
N HIS A 5 -3.49 -64.46 -35.04
CA HIS A 5 -2.59 -63.47 -35.65
C HIS A 5 -1.91 -62.69 -34.55
N ILE A 6 -0.62 -62.92 -34.46
CA ILE A 6 0.33 -62.17 -33.61
C ILE A 6 0.69 -60.92 -34.39
N PHE A 7 0.40 -59.74 -33.84
CA PHE A 7 0.98 -58.50 -34.30
C PHE A 7 2.05 -58.04 -33.32
N THR A 8 3.28 -58.12 -33.76
CA THR A 8 4.47 -57.55 -33.10
C THR A 8 4.52 -56.10 -33.36
N ALA A 9 4.27 -55.24 -32.33
CA ALA A 9 4.47 -53.84 -32.39
C ALA A 9 5.92 -53.49 -32.00
N ALA A 10 6.70 -53.02 -32.98
CA ALA A 10 8.02 -52.44 -32.76
C ALA A 10 7.87 -51.04 -32.23
N MET A 11 8.29 -50.83 -30.95
CA MET A 11 8.42 -49.49 -30.39
C MET A 11 9.71 -48.85 -30.92
N ILE A 12 9.55 -47.83 -31.73
CA ILE A 12 10.63 -46.90 -32.10
C ILE A 12 10.64 -45.77 -31.06
N SER A 13 11.60 -45.83 -30.12
CA SER A 13 11.85 -44.74 -29.18
C SER A 13 12.62 -43.64 -29.90
N ALA A 14 11.91 -42.60 -30.30
CA ALA A 14 12.53 -41.36 -30.77
C ALA A 14 12.97 -40.54 -29.55
N VAL A 15 14.27 -40.53 -29.28
CA VAL A 15 14.90 -39.62 -28.31
C VAL A 15 14.96 -38.24 -28.95
N LEU A 16 14.05 -37.36 -28.57
CA LEU A 16 14.12 -35.94 -28.90
C LEU A 16 15.23 -35.28 -28.02
N ALA A 17 16.39 -35.10 -28.59
CA ALA A 17 17.44 -34.30 -28.02
C ALA A 17 16.95 -32.82 -28.08
N VAL A 18 16.46 -32.32 -26.94
CA VAL A 18 16.19 -30.86 -26.76
C VAL A 18 17.55 -30.19 -26.63
N SER A 19 18.07 -29.65 -27.72
CA SER A 19 19.18 -28.73 -27.69
C SER A 19 18.70 -27.40 -27.04
N SER A 20 19.06 -27.22 -25.78
CA SER A 20 18.94 -25.89 -25.12
C SER A 20 19.92 -24.94 -25.81
N SER A 21 19.45 -24.25 -26.84
CA SER A 21 20.14 -23.05 -27.33
C SER A 21 20.03 -21.99 -26.25
N LYS A 22 21.12 -21.73 -25.52
CA LYS A 22 21.30 -20.46 -24.84
C LYS A 22 21.08 -19.38 -25.89
N ALA A 23 20.03 -18.58 -25.74
CA ALA A 23 19.91 -17.34 -26.45
C ALA A 23 21.06 -16.45 -25.94
N GLU A 24 22.16 -16.40 -26.68
CA GLU A 24 23.15 -15.33 -26.55
C GLU A 24 22.46 -14.08 -27.08
N ASP A 25 22.21 -13.10 -26.20
CA ASP A 25 21.83 -11.75 -26.56
C ASP A 25 23.02 -11.10 -27.29
N ALA A 26 23.32 -11.57 -28.47
CA ALA A 26 24.31 -10.94 -29.35
C ALA A 26 23.66 -9.68 -29.93
N ASN A 27 24.09 -8.51 -29.47
CA ASN A 27 23.81 -7.25 -30.19
C ASN A 27 24.42 -7.36 -31.62
N PRO A 28 23.59 -7.43 -32.68
CA PRO A 28 24.07 -7.71 -34.03
C PRO A 28 25.00 -6.62 -34.59
N ALA A 29 25.19 -5.50 -33.89
CA ALA A 29 26.05 -4.38 -34.29
C ALA A 29 27.53 -4.52 -33.85
N PHE A 30 27.85 -5.45 -32.92
CA PHE A 30 29.18 -5.59 -32.35
C PHE A 30 29.59 -7.06 -32.26
N ASP A 31 30.88 -7.37 -32.57
CA ASP A 31 31.44 -8.69 -32.29
C ASP A 31 31.76 -8.86 -30.78
N GLN A 32 32.08 -10.10 -30.37
CA GLN A 32 32.31 -10.42 -28.95
C GLN A 32 33.46 -9.59 -28.34
N LYS A 33 34.55 -9.37 -29.08
CA LYS A 33 35.71 -8.55 -28.60
C LYS A 33 35.33 -7.10 -28.43
N GLN A 34 34.52 -6.57 -29.33
CA GLN A 34 34.00 -5.20 -29.24
C GLN A 34 33.05 -5.06 -28.03
N THR A 35 32.17 -6.05 -27.79
CA THR A 35 31.28 -6.07 -26.63
C THR A 35 32.08 -6.07 -25.35
N GLU A 36 33.05 -6.97 -25.17
CA GLU A 36 33.92 -7.05 -23.98
C GLU A 36 34.71 -5.74 -23.75
N ALA A 37 35.19 -5.11 -24.84
CA ALA A 37 35.89 -3.81 -24.75
C ALA A 37 34.96 -2.69 -24.28
N ILE A 38 33.74 -2.61 -24.80
CA ILE A 38 32.73 -1.63 -24.40
C ILE A 38 32.35 -1.83 -22.94
N GLU A 39 32.07 -3.07 -22.49
CA GLU A 39 31.77 -3.38 -21.08
C GLU A 39 32.92 -2.96 -20.16
N GLY A 40 34.16 -3.23 -20.55
CA GLY A 40 35.37 -2.79 -19.83
C GLY A 40 35.46 -1.27 -19.69
N ILE A 41 35.17 -0.54 -20.76
CA ILE A 41 35.18 0.93 -20.80
C ILE A 41 34.08 1.46 -19.87
N VAL A 42 32.83 0.95 -19.98
CA VAL A 42 31.69 1.36 -19.15
C VAL A 42 31.99 1.12 -17.68
N LYS A 43 32.45 -0.09 -17.33
CA LYS A 43 32.81 -0.45 -15.95
C LYS A 43 33.89 0.49 -15.40
N SER A 44 34.97 0.70 -16.17
CA SER A 44 36.08 1.58 -15.76
C SER A 44 35.62 3.02 -15.58
N TYR A 45 34.76 3.50 -16.47
CA TYR A 45 34.21 4.86 -16.43
C TYR A 45 33.33 5.07 -15.19
N LEU A 46 32.41 4.17 -14.93
CA LEU A 46 31.52 4.26 -13.75
C LEU A 46 32.30 4.15 -12.43
N LEU A 47 33.34 3.29 -12.37
CA LEU A 47 34.18 3.18 -11.18
C LEU A 47 35.05 4.42 -10.93
N LYS A 48 35.46 5.11 -11.98
CA LYS A 48 36.22 6.37 -11.90
C LYS A 48 35.33 7.59 -11.61
N ASN A 49 34.06 7.53 -11.99
CA ASN A 49 33.08 8.63 -11.85
C ASN A 49 31.79 8.12 -11.16
N PRO A 50 31.87 7.70 -9.89
CA PRO A 50 30.72 7.10 -9.20
C PRO A 50 29.57 8.10 -8.98
N GLU A 51 29.85 9.41 -9.05
CA GLU A 51 28.84 10.47 -9.00
C GLU A 51 27.79 10.35 -10.09
N ILE A 52 28.13 9.82 -11.28
CA ILE A 52 27.18 9.60 -12.38
C ILE A 52 26.04 8.65 -11.97
N LEU A 53 26.36 7.61 -11.20
CA LEU A 53 25.33 6.71 -10.67
C LEU A 53 24.39 7.45 -9.69
N ARG A 54 24.95 8.34 -8.87
CA ARG A 54 24.15 9.16 -7.94
C ARG A 54 23.24 10.12 -8.70
N GLU A 55 23.75 10.77 -9.73
CA GLU A 55 22.98 11.67 -10.59
C GLU A 55 21.87 10.92 -11.33
N ALA A 56 22.19 9.75 -11.91
CA ALA A 56 21.21 8.91 -12.61
C ALA A 56 20.09 8.42 -11.67
N ILE A 57 20.44 7.98 -10.44
CA ILE A 57 19.47 7.58 -9.41
C ILE A 57 18.62 8.79 -8.99
N GLY A 58 19.24 9.97 -8.82
CA GLY A 58 18.53 11.20 -8.50
C GLY A 58 17.49 11.59 -9.55
N GLU A 59 17.85 11.51 -10.81
CA GLU A 59 16.94 11.78 -11.93
C GLU A 59 15.82 10.73 -12.03
N LEU A 60 16.13 9.44 -11.80
CA LEU A 60 15.14 8.38 -11.75
C LEU A 60 14.12 8.63 -10.62
N ASN A 61 14.60 8.93 -9.41
CA ASN A 61 13.75 9.23 -8.26
C ASN A 61 12.85 10.45 -8.53
N LYS A 62 13.39 11.50 -9.15
CA LYS A 62 12.62 12.68 -9.54
C LYS A 62 11.49 12.36 -10.52
N ARG A 63 11.74 11.49 -11.51
CA ARG A 63 10.72 11.06 -12.48
C ARG A 63 9.65 10.20 -11.81
N GLN A 64 10.08 9.27 -10.93
CA GLN A 64 9.15 8.44 -10.18
C GLN A 64 8.25 9.27 -9.24
N GLU A 65 8.83 10.26 -8.56
CA GLU A 65 8.06 11.17 -7.70
C GLU A 65 7.08 12.02 -8.50
N ALA A 66 7.45 12.53 -9.66
CA ALA A 66 6.54 13.27 -10.53
C ALA A 66 5.35 12.40 -11.00
N GLN A 67 5.62 11.15 -11.38
CA GLN A 67 4.55 10.20 -11.76
C GLN A 67 3.65 9.86 -10.57
N ALA A 68 4.24 9.61 -9.39
CA ALA A 68 3.49 9.36 -8.17
C ALA A 68 2.64 10.57 -7.75
N ALA A 69 3.14 11.80 -7.93
CA ALA A 69 2.40 13.02 -7.62
C ALA A 69 1.14 13.16 -8.49
N GLU A 70 1.23 12.88 -9.80
CA GLU A 70 0.04 12.91 -10.67
C GLU A 70 -0.97 11.82 -10.28
N LYS A 71 -0.50 10.60 -9.97
CA LYS A 71 -1.38 9.52 -9.52
C LYS A 71 -2.02 9.83 -8.17
N ARG A 72 -1.27 10.46 -7.25
CA ARG A 72 -1.81 10.95 -5.97
C ARG A 72 -2.98 11.89 -6.17
N LYS A 73 -2.87 12.87 -7.08
CA LYS A 73 -3.95 13.81 -7.36
C LYS A 73 -5.24 13.11 -7.78
N GLU A 74 -5.14 12.14 -8.70
CA GLU A 74 -6.30 11.36 -9.14
C GLU A 74 -6.97 10.63 -7.98
N VAL A 75 -6.18 9.90 -7.19
CA VAL A 75 -6.66 9.10 -6.05
C VAL A 75 -7.24 9.98 -4.95
N LEU A 76 -6.52 11.03 -4.54
CA LEU A 76 -6.95 11.94 -3.48
C LEU A 76 -8.23 12.67 -3.87
N SER A 77 -8.38 13.09 -5.14
CA SER A 77 -9.62 13.71 -5.63
C SER A 77 -10.83 12.78 -5.46
N SER A 78 -10.66 11.46 -5.60
CA SER A 78 -11.73 10.51 -5.34
C SER A 78 -12.03 10.36 -3.85
N ILE A 79 -10.99 10.21 -3.02
CA ILE A 79 -11.12 10.06 -1.56
C ILE A 79 -11.76 11.31 -0.93
N TYR A 80 -11.36 12.51 -1.37
CA TYR A 80 -11.86 13.77 -0.82
C TYR A 80 -13.35 14.02 -1.13
N LYS A 81 -13.86 13.48 -2.23
CA LYS A 81 -15.27 13.60 -2.64
C LYS A 81 -16.15 12.50 -2.06
N GLU A 82 -15.57 11.39 -1.61
CA GLU A 82 -16.33 10.22 -1.16
C GLU A 82 -16.89 10.44 0.24
N ASP A 83 -18.19 10.16 0.43
CA ASP A 83 -18.78 9.97 1.76
C ASP A 83 -18.49 8.53 2.18
N THR A 84 -17.49 8.36 3.04
CA THR A 84 -16.96 7.06 3.41
C THR A 84 -17.22 6.74 4.89
N PRO A 85 -17.56 5.47 5.24
CA PRO A 85 -17.71 5.04 6.63
C PRO A 85 -16.38 5.04 7.40
N PHE A 86 -15.25 5.18 6.71
CA PHE A 86 -13.90 5.21 7.28
C PHE A 86 -13.45 6.62 7.74
N ALA A 87 -14.37 7.57 7.81
CA ALA A 87 -14.07 8.93 8.24
C ALA A 87 -14.40 9.16 9.72
N SER A 88 -13.63 10.04 10.37
CA SER A 88 -13.87 10.46 11.77
C SER A 88 -15.10 11.34 11.93
N SER A 89 -15.47 12.08 10.91
CA SER A 89 -16.55 13.05 10.90
C SER A 89 -17.01 13.37 9.47
N LYS A 90 -17.94 14.30 9.34
CA LYS A 90 -18.41 14.85 8.05
C LYS A 90 -17.79 16.23 7.71
N GLY A 91 -16.63 16.55 8.26
CA GLY A 91 -15.87 17.76 7.93
C GLY A 91 -15.57 17.84 6.42
N LYS A 92 -15.43 19.07 5.91
CA LYS A 92 -15.21 19.31 4.48
C LYS A 92 -13.73 19.20 4.08
N LEU A 93 -12.82 19.54 4.99
CA LEU A 93 -11.39 19.44 4.75
C LEU A 93 -10.91 18.06 5.17
N THR A 94 -10.35 17.31 4.23
CA THR A 94 -9.97 15.92 4.46
C THR A 94 -8.48 15.79 4.70
N VAL A 95 -8.12 15.07 5.76
CA VAL A 95 -6.80 14.48 6.00
C VAL A 95 -6.94 12.99 5.77
N VAL A 96 -6.09 12.40 4.94
CA VAL A 96 -6.07 10.95 4.70
C VAL A 96 -4.91 10.36 5.47
N GLU A 97 -5.13 9.26 6.18
CA GLU A 97 -4.09 8.48 6.85
C GLU A 97 -4.07 7.04 6.33
N PHE A 98 -2.96 6.62 5.75
CA PHE A 98 -2.65 5.20 5.53
C PHE A 98 -1.99 4.65 6.78
N PHE A 99 -2.58 3.63 7.38
CA PHE A 99 -2.14 3.13 8.67
C PHE A 99 -2.20 1.60 8.77
N ASP A 100 -1.52 1.07 9.79
CA ASP A 100 -1.55 -0.34 10.17
C ASP A 100 -1.75 -0.45 11.68
N TYR A 101 -2.64 -1.32 12.15
CA TYR A 101 -2.93 -1.49 13.58
C TYR A 101 -1.72 -1.97 14.40
N ASN A 102 -0.75 -2.63 13.79
CA ASN A 102 0.48 -3.09 14.44
C ASN A 102 1.66 -2.12 14.28
N CYS A 103 1.44 -0.98 13.63
CA CYS A 103 2.43 0.07 13.52
C CYS A 103 2.52 0.88 14.83
N GLY A 104 3.68 0.87 15.48
CA GLY A 104 3.92 1.65 16.70
C GLY A 104 3.81 3.15 16.47
N TYR A 105 4.30 3.65 15.34
CA TYR A 105 4.19 5.06 14.95
C TYR A 105 2.75 5.48 14.65
N CYS A 106 1.91 4.60 14.07
CA CYS A 106 0.49 4.89 13.88
C CYS A 106 -0.23 5.06 15.21
N ARG A 107 0.08 4.21 16.19
CA ARG A 107 -0.48 4.32 17.55
C ARG A 107 -0.05 5.61 18.25
N HIS A 108 1.20 6.02 18.06
CA HIS A 108 1.69 7.29 18.58
C HIS A 108 0.99 8.47 17.91
N ALA A 109 0.90 8.46 16.57
CA ALA A 109 0.24 9.48 15.77
C ALA A 109 -1.25 9.62 16.08
N PHE A 110 -1.93 8.53 16.39
CA PHE A 110 -3.37 8.47 16.58
C PHE A 110 -3.90 9.56 17.53
N ASN A 111 -3.25 9.74 18.69
CA ASN A 111 -3.67 10.74 19.65
C ASN A 111 -3.59 12.17 19.10
N GLU A 112 -2.57 12.48 18.32
CA GLU A 112 -2.37 13.80 17.72
C GLU A 112 -3.36 14.05 16.57
N VAL A 113 -3.65 13.01 15.79
CA VAL A 113 -4.65 13.03 14.71
C VAL A 113 -6.06 13.27 15.29
N ILE A 114 -6.41 12.59 16.38
CA ILE A 114 -7.71 12.80 17.04
C ILE A 114 -7.81 14.21 17.66
N LYS A 115 -6.74 14.70 18.30
CA LYS A 115 -6.72 16.07 18.82
C LYS A 115 -6.90 17.12 17.71
N LEU A 116 -6.36 16.87 16.52
CA LEU A 116 -6.58 17.73 15.36
C LEU A 116 -8.06 17.73 14.96
N ALA A 117 -8.66 16.56 14.78
CA ALA A 117 -10.08 16.42 14.41
C ALA A 117 -11.03 17.02 15.46
N ASP A 118 -10.68 16.93 16.75
CA ASP A 118 -11.46 17.52 17.83
C ASP A 118 -11.35 19.06 17.88
N ALA A 119 -10.18 19.59 17.56
CA ALA A 119 -9.93 21.05 17.53
C ALA A 119 -10.51 21.73 16.29
N GLU A 120 -10.45 21.06 15.14
CA GLU A 120 -10.80 21.60 13.82
C GLU A 120 -12.08 20.94 13.29
N LYS A 121 -13.25 21.50 13.61
CA LYS A 121 -14.56 20.85 13.33
C LYS A 121 -14.90 20.73 11.85
N ASP A 122 -14.24 21.46 10.99
CA ASP A 122 -14.35 21.35 9.53
C ASP A 122 -13.40 20.29 8.92
N VAL A 123 -12.50 19.72 9.75
CA VAL A 123 -11.58 18.67 9.35
C VAL A 123 -12.21 17.29 9.60
N ARG A 124 -12.09 16.41 8.64
CA ARG A 124 -12.33 14.95 8.79
C ARG A 124 -11.05 14.20 8.52
N ILE A 125 -10.84 13.12 9.26
CA ILE A 125 -9.76 12.19 9.00
C ILE A 125 -10.37 10.98 8.28
N VAL A 126 -9.86 10.63 7.12
CA VAL A 126 -10.19 9.39 6.40
C VAL A 126 -9.09 8.39 6.66
N PHE A 127 -9.42 7.29 7.31
CA PHE A 127 -8.49 6.21 7.62
C PHE A 127 -8.51 5.18 6.49
N VAL A 128 -7.34 4.87 5.93
CA VAL A 128 -7.18 3.85 4.90
C VAL A 128 -6.49 2.64 5.51
N GLU A 129 -7.23 1.55 5.62
CA GLU A 129 -6.71 0.25 6.09
C GLU A 129 -5.57 -0.21 5.16
N PHE A 130 -4.34 -0.20 5.67
CA PHE A 130 -3.13 -0.50 4.91
C PHE A 130 -2.26 -1.52 5.66
N PRO A 131 -2.75 -2.78 5.81
CA PRO A 131 -2.11 -3.81 6.64
C PRO A 131 -0.90 -4.42 5.93
N ILE A 132 0.27 -3.80 6.10
CA ILE A 132 1.53 -4.20 5.45
C ILE A 132 2.52 -4.90 6.38
N LEU A 133 2.29 -4.88 7.71
CA LEU A 133 3.29 -5.33 8.67
C LEU A 133 3.17 -6.80 9.03
N SER A 134 1.95 -7.36 9.05
CA SER A 134 1.75 -8.75 9.45
C SER A 134 0.39 -9.31 9.01
N GLU A 135 0.24 -10.63 9.08
CA GLU A 135 -1.05 -11.30 8.89
C GLU A 135 -2.07 -10.87 9.96
N GLU A 136 -1.62 -10.63 11.19
CA GLU A 136 -2.49 -10.12 12.26
C GLU A 136 -2.99 -8.70 11.97
N SER A 137 -2.18 -7.87 11.29
CA SER A 137 -2.63 -6.56 10.80
C SER A 137 -3.77 -6.70 9.80
N ARG A 138 -3.66 -7.65 8.88
CA ARG A 138 -4.71 -7.94 7.90
C ARG A 138 -6.01 -8.37 8.57
N LYS A 139 -5.93 -9.30 9.52
CA LYS A 139 -7.11 -9.76 10.28
C LYS A 139 -7.76 -8.64 11.08
N ALA A 140 -6.97 -7.76 11.70
CA ALA A 140 -7.50 -6.59 12.41
C ALA A 140 -8.22 -5.64 11.44
N SER A 141 -7.67 -5.37 10.26
CA SER A 141 -8.29 -4.57 9.21
C SER A 141 -9.58 -5.18 8.68
N GLU A 142 -9.63 -6.50 8.48
CA GLU A 142 -10.86 -7.22 8.09
C GLU A 142 -11.98 -7.02 9.11
N ILE A 143 -11.67 -7.08 10.41
CA ILE A 143 -12.63 -6.86 11.48
C ILE A 143 -13.05 -5.38 11.53
N ALA A 144 -12.15 -4.43 11.30
CA ALA A 144 -12.46 -3.01 11.20
C ALA A 144 -13.42 -2.71 10.03
N ILE A 145 -13.21 -3.33 8.88
CA ILE A 145 -14.11 -3.20 7.72
C ILE A 145 -15.49 -3.81 8.05
N ALA A 146 -15.55 -4.93 8.77
CA ALA A 146 -16.81 -5.48 9.25
C ALA A 146 -17.50 -4.53 10.25
N ALA A 147 -16.76 -3.82 11.10
CA ALA A 147 -17.30 -2.78 11.97
C ALA A 147 -17.88 -1.61 11.18
N ALA A 148 -17.26 -1.24 10.04
CA ALA A 148 -17.78 -0.22 9.14
C ALA A 148 -19.16 -0.59 8.57
N LYS A 149 -19.36 -1.86 8.18
CA LYS A 149 -20.66 -2.36 7.71
C LYS A 149 -21.75 -2.28 8.77
N GLN A 150 -21.40 -2.24 10.05
CA GLN A 150 -22.32 -2.04 11.18
C GLN A 150 -22.36 -0.58 11.67
N GLY A 151 -21.75 0.37 10.94
CA GLY A 151 -21.76 1.80 11.27
C GLY A 151 -20.90 2.18 12.48
N LYS A 152 -20.00 1.30 12.92
CA LYS A 152 -19.16 1.48 14.12
C LYS A 152 -17.64 1.48 13.85
N TYR A 153 -17.24 1.86 12.62
CA TYR A 153 -15.83 1.85 12.26
C TYR A 153 -14.97 2.70 13.19
N PHE A 154 -15.34 3.98 13.35
CA PHE A 154 -14.51 4.91 14.11
C PHE A 154 -14.46 4.56 15.60
N GLU A 155 -15.54 4.05 16.16
CA GLU A 155 -15.56 3.50 17.53
C GLU A 155 -14.59 2.33 17.67
N PHE A 156 -14.63 1.38 16.71
CA PHE A 156 -13.73 0.24 16.67
C PHE A 156 -12.27 0.69 16.53
N HIS A 157 -12.01 1.57 15.58
CA HIS A 157 -10.66 2.09 15.30
C HIS A 157 -10.06 2.74 16.57
N ARG A 158 -10.80 3.64 17.21
CA ARG A 158 -10.37 4.26 18.46
C ARG A 158 -10.09 3.26 19.56
N ALA A 159 -10.99 2.32 19.77
CA ALA A 159 -10.87 1.33 20.82
C ALA A 159 -9.66 0.41 20.61
N LEU A 160 -9.41 -0.04 19.36
CA LEU A 160 -8.29 -0.93 19.05
C LEU A 160 -6.95 -0.20 19.10
N MET A 161 -6.87 1.03 18.58
CA MET A 161 -5.66 1.87 18.65
C MET A 161 -5.24 2.20 20.09
N ALA A 162 -6.20 2.34 21.00
CA ALA A 162 -5.94 2.61 22.41
C ALA A 162 -5.46 1.38 23.20
N LYS A 163 -5.63 0.15 22.68
CA LYS A 163 -5.18 -1.06 23.37
C LYS A 163 -3.67 -1.22 23.27
N SER A 164 -3.00 -1.51 24.36
CA SER A 164 -1.56 -1.80 24.39
C SER A 164 -1.22 -3.15 23.75
N GLY A 165 0.01 -3.27 23.22
CA GLY A 165 0.55 -4.49 22.60
C GLY A 165 -0.05 -4.79 21.23
N PRO A 166 0.33 -5.92 20.58
CA PRO A 166 -0.08 -6.26 19.22
C PRO A 166 -1.59 -6.32 19.04
N ALA A 167 -2.08 -5.85 17.88
CA ALA A 167 -3.46 -6.00 17.45
C ALA A 167 -3.62 -7.39 16.80
N THR A 168 -3.83 -8.40 17.65
CA THR A 168 -4.14 -9.77 17.21
C THR A 168 -5.60 -9.88 16.84
N GLU A 169 -5.95 -10.95 16.08
CA GLU A 169 -7.34 -11.29 15.77
C GLU A 169 -8.20 -11.37 17.03
N ASP A 170 -7.75 -12.08 18.06
CA ASP A 170 -8.48 -12.23 19.32
C ASP A 170 -8.74 -10.88 20.02
N LYS A 171 -7.73 -10.00 20.03
CA LYS A 171 -7.87 -8.67 20.59
C LYS A 171 -8.87 -7.82 19.79
N ALA A 172 -8.82 -7.87 18.48
CA ALA A 172 -9.76 -7.17 17.62
C ALA A 172 -11.19 -7.68 17.79
N LEU A 173 -11.42 -9.00 17.88
CA LEU A 173 -12.72 -9.58 18.17
C LEU A 173 -13.24 -9.21 19.58
N LYS A 174 -12.33 -9.15 20.57
CA LYS A 174 -12.68 -8.68 21.91
C LYS A 174 -13.14 -7.22 21.90
N VAL A 175 -12.42 -6.34 21.19
CA VAL A 175 -12.83 -4.94 21.02
C VAL A 175 -14.17 -4.86 20.30
N ALA A 176 -14.38 -5.64 19.24
CA ALA A 176 -15.66 -5.70 18.53
C ALA A 176 -16.82 -6.05 19.47
N SER A 177 -16.62 -7.02 20.37
CA SER A 177 -17.59 -7.39 21.41
C SER A 177 -17.82 -6.26 22.42
N GLU A 178 -16.73 -5.64 22.91
CA GLU A 178 -16.80 -4.57 23.92
C GLU A 178 -17.60 -3.35 23.43
N ILE A 179 -17.55 -3.04 22.14
CA ILE A 179 -18.34 -1.94 21.54
C ILE A 179 -19.72 -2.38 21.03
N GLY A 180 -20.12 -3.64 21.30
CA GLY A 180 -21.43 -4.16 20.98
C GLY A 180 -21.68 -4.43 19.50
N LEU A 181 -20.67 -4.91 18.76
CA LEU A 181 -20.86 -5.43 17.41
C LEU A 181 -21.51 -6.82 17.45
N ASN A 182 -22.31 -7.12 16.44
CA ASN A 182 -22.78 -8.48 16.21
C ASN A 182 -21.62 -9.34 15.68
N LEU A 183 -21.08 -10.22 16.54
CA LEU A 183 -19.89 -11.02 16.21
C LEU A 183 -20.15 -12.07 15.11
N ASP A 184 -21.36 -12.60 14.98
CA ASP A 184 -21.68 -13.52 13.90
C ASP A 184 -21.71 -12.80 12.55
N GLN A 185 -22.18 -11.56 12.53
CA GLN A 185 -22.11 -10.71 11.35
C GLN A 185 -20.66 -10.31 11.06
N VAL A 186 -19.85 -9.98 12.08
CA VAL A 186 -18.40 -9.70 11.92
C VAL A 186 -17.70 -10.87 11.25
N LYS A 187 -17.95 -12.11 11.68
CA LYS A 187 -17.35 -13.32 11.08
C LYS A 187 -17.70 -13.48 9.61
N LYS A 188 -18.93 -13.19 9.22
CA LYS A 188 -19.38 -13.24 7.82
C LYS A 188 -18.76 -12.14 6.98
N ASP A 189 -18.82 -10.91 7.48
CA ASP A 189 -18.37 -9.73 6.74
C ASP A 189 -16.85 -9.69 6.54
N ARG A 190 -16.08 -10.07 7.56
CA ARG A 190 -14.63 -10.11 7.45
C ARG A 190 -14.11 -11.15 6.43
N ALA A 191 -14.82 -12.27 6.29
CA ALA A 191 -14.49 -13.34 5.35
C ALA A 191 -15.08 -13.09 3.95
N SER A 192 -15.77 -11.98 3.73
CA SER A 192 -16.42 -11.72 2.45
C SER A 192 -15.41 -11.31 1.37
N PRO A 193 -15.66 -11.66 0.10
CA PRO A 193 -14.82 -11.22 -1.02
C PRO A 193 -14.67 -9.70 -1.10
N GLU A 194 -15.72 -8.95 -0.76
CA GLU A 194 -15.70 -7.48 -0.78
C GLU A 194 -14.69 -6.90 0.23
N THR A 195 -14.59 -7.51 1.42
CA THR A 195 -13.61 -7.10 2.43
C THR A 195 -12.18 -7.34 1.93
N ALA A 196 -11.91 -8.52 1.36
CA ALA A 196 -10.62 -8.82 0.77
C ALA A 196 -10.29 -7.87 -0.39
N GLN A 197 -11.23 -7.60 -1.30
CA GLN A 197 -11.06 -6.68 -2.42
C GLN A 197 -10.78 -5.25 -1.95
N LEU A 198 -11.43 -4.78 -0.88
CA LEU A 198 -11.18 -3.45 -0.32
C LEU A 198 -9.74 -3.33 0.20
N ILE A 199 -9.24 -4.32 0.92
CA ILE A 199 -7.86 -4.34 1.40
C ILE A 199 -6.89 -4.31 0.22
N GLU A 200 -7.08 -5.16 -0.78
CA GLU A 200 -6.22 -5.19 -1.98
C GLU A 200 -6.27 -3.86 -2.76
N LYS A 201 -7.46 -3.26 -2.87
CA LYS A 201 -7.61 -1.91 -3.44
C LYS A 201 -6.77 -0.90 -2.67
N ASN A 202 -6.85 -0.89 -1.34
CA ASN A 202 -6.10 0.04 -0.50
C ASN A 202 -4.59 -0.17 -0.60
N LEU A 203 -4.11 -1.42 -0.64
CA LEU A 203 -2.70 -1.75 -0.85
C LEU A 203 -2.21 -1.26 -2.22
N THR A 204 -3.01 -1.48 -3.26
CA THR A 204 -2.71 -0.99 -4.61
C THR A 204 -2.68 0.55 -4.66
N LEU A 205 -3.65 1.21 -4.03
CA LEU A 205 -3.72 2.67 -3.96
C LEU A 205 -2.51 3.25 -3.22
N GLY A 206 -2.17 2.72 -2.05
CA GLY A 206 -1.02 3.18 -1.28
C GLY A 206 0.28 3.07 -2.08
N THR A 207 0.50 1.93 -2.75
CA THR A 207 1.65 1.72 -3.63
C THR A 207 1.67 2.74 -4.78
N ALA A 208 0.55 2.94 -5.47
CA ALA A 208 0.43 3.90 -6.58
C ALA A 208 0.66 5.35 -6.14
N MET A 209 0.36 5.68 -4.88
CA MET A 209 0.60 6.99 -4.28
C MET A 209 2.02 7.17 -3.73
N GLY A 210 2.86 6.14 -3.79
CA GLY A 210 4.22 6.17 -3.27
C GLY A 210 4.31 5.99 -1.75
N VAL A 211 3.29 5.42 -1.11
CA VAL A 211 3.32 5.09 0.33
C VAL A 211 4.27 3.91 0.55
N GLN A 212 5.39 4.16 1.23
CA GLN A 212 6.42 3.16 1.50
C GLN A 212 6.36 2.58 2.92
N GLY A 213 5.49 3.13 3.77
CA GLY A 213 5.35 2.72 5.17
C GLY A 213 4.21 3.46 5.85
N THR A 214 3.97 3.11 7.11
CA THR A 214 2.89 3.69 7.92
C THR A 214 3.43 4.37 9.18
N PRO A 215 2.76 5.46 9.66
CA PRO A 215 1.67 6.13 8.99
C PRO A 215 2.15 6.97 7.79
N ALA A 216 1.26 7.25 6.85
CA ALA A 216 1.49 8.25 5.82
C ALA A 216 0.23 9.11 5.71
N PHE A 217 0.42 10.44 5.75
CA PHE A 217 -0.68 11.39 5.70
C PHE A 217 -0.70 12.15 4.39
N PHE A 218 -1.91 12.56 3.98
CA PHE A 218 -2.12 13.46 2.85
C PHE A 218 -3.10 14.56 3.25
N VAL A 219 -2.70 15.80 3.03
CA VAL A 219 -3.53 16.99 3.32
C VAL A 219 -3.49 17.89 2.09
N GLY A 220 -4.61 18.02 1.39
CA GLY A 220 -4.60 18.65 0.08
C GLY A 220 -3.64 17.92 -0.88
N ASP A 221 -2.68 18.65 -1.42
CA ASP A 221 -1.68 18.11 -2.36
C ASP A 221 -0.40 17.60 -1.66
N GLU A 222 -0.28 17.82 -0.35
CA GLU A 222 0.92 17.53 0.42
C GLU A 222 0.92 16.10 0.97
N ALA A 223 2.04 15.40 0.81
CA ALA A 223 2.31 14.10 1.42
C ALA A 223 3.22 14.28 2.64
N ILE A 224 2.82 13.75 3.78
CA ILE A 224 3.55 13.81 5.05
C ILE A 224 3.85 12.37 5.47
N PRO A 225 5.08 11.87 5.22
CA PRO A 225 5.46 10.51 5.58
C PRO A 225 5.81 10.39 7.06
N GLY A 226 5.38 9.28 7.68
CA GLY A 226 5.72 8.97 9.07
C GLY A 226 4.99 9.80 10.11
N ALA A 227 5.47 9.75 11.33
CA ALA A 227 4.96 10.49 12.47
C ALA A 227 6.10 11.27 13.13
N PRO A 228 6.44 12.47 12.62
CA PRO A 228 7.41 13.34 13.27
C PRO A 228 6.94 13.76 14.67
N ASP A 229 7.87 14.12 15.56
CA ASP A 229 7.57 14.48 16.95
C ASP A 229 6.59 15.67 17.06
N ASP A 230 6.59 16.57 16.07
CA ASP A 230 5.71 17.71 15.96
C ASP A 230 4.51 17.46 14.99
N LEU A 231 4.10 16.20 14.80
CA LEU A 231 3.06 15.79 13.83
C LEU A 231 1.82 16.68 13.87
N LYS A 232 1.30 17.02 15.07
CA LYS A 232 0.12 17.87 15.20
C LYS A 232 0.36 19.24 14.56
N GLN A 233 1.52 19.85 14.79
CA GLN A 233 1.86 21.15 14.21
C GLN A 233 1.98 21.06 12.68
N VAL A 234 2.61 20.01 12.18
CA VAL A 234 2.77 19.75 10.75
C VAL A 234 1.41 19.60 10.08
N LEU A 235 0.53 18.75 10.60
CA LEU A 235 -0.83 18.57 10.09
C LEU A 235 -1.66 19.84 10.18
N THR A 236 -1.58 20.59 11.30
CA THR A 236 -2.29 21.88 11.46
C THR A 236 -1.83 22.87 10.41
N THR A 237 -0.53 22.97 10.17
CA THR A 237 0.04 23.88 9.16
C THR A 237 -0.45 23.52 7.76
N ALA A 238 -0.44 22.24 7.39
CA ALA A 238 -0.94 21.76 6.09
C ALA A 238 -2.45 22.07 5.94
N VAL A 239 -3.25 21.83 6.98
CA VAL A 239 -4.68 22.19 7.00
C VAL A 239 -4.89 23.70 6.79
N GLN A 240 -4.11 24.54 7.47
CA GLN A 240 -4.19 26.00 7.31
C GLN A 240 -3.79 26.44 5.89
N GLN A 241 -2.80 25.81 5.29
CA GLN A 241 -2.39 26.08 3.91
C GLN A 241 -3.51 25.75 2.92
N VAL A 242 -4.17 24.61 3.08
CA VAL A 242 -5.32 24.23 2.24
C VAL A 242 -6.48 25.22 2.41
N ARG A 243 -6.77 25.70 3.64
CA ARG A 243 -7.78 26.73 3.87
C ARG A 243 -7.45 28.05 3.17
N ALA A 244 -6.18 28.44 3.21
CA ALA A 244 -5.74 29.74 2.68
C ALA A 244 -5.64 29.75 1.16
N LYS A 245 -5.15 28.66 0.56
CA LYS A 245 -4.77 28.60 -0.85
C LYS A 245 -5.64 27.68 -1.68
N GLY A 246 -6.48 26.83 -1.04
CA GLY A 246 -7.09 25.68 -1.68
C GLY A 246 -6.07 24.58 -1.96
N CYS A 247 -6.50 23.55 -2.65
CA CYS A 247 -5.63 22.52 -3.20
C CYS A 247 -6.11 22.10 -4.59
N SER A 248 -5.24 21.43 -5.38
CA SER A 248 -5.57 21.08 -6.76
C SER A 248 -6.60 19.93 -6.85
N VAL A 249 -6.84 19.21 -5.75
CA VAL A 249 -7.65 17.99 -5.70
C VAL A 249 -8.83 18.03 -4.73
N CYS A 250 -8.95 19.07 -3.88
CA CYS A 250 -10.07 19.23 -2.92
C CYS A 250 -11.46 19.53 -3.59
#